data_82e527462a3889d6ed57ffa224fb72ee
#
_entry.id   82e527462a3889d6ed57ffa224fb72ee
#
_cell.length_a   1.000
_cell.length_b   1.000
_cell.length_c   1.000
_cell.angle_alpha   90.00
_cell.angle_beta   90.00
_cell.angle_gamma   90.00
#
_symmetry.space_group_name_H-M   'P 1'
#
loop_
_entity.id
_entity.type
_entity.pdbx_description
1 polymer ?
#
loop_
_entity_poly.entity_id
_entity_poly.type
_entity_poly.pdbx_seq_one_letter_code
_entity_poly.pdbx_strand_id
1 'polypeptide(L)'
;MPESSDILNLRVSEARTKDVGRGIARIDPLDMTTLGVEVGDIVQLTGKRKTVAKVMPAYLEDRGKGIIQADGLIRQNAQIGLDEKVSIEKALYKPAQRIILSPVASLRGAIGDMRYLSSLLDGRPLVEGDRLRATLFGTRSHDFLVGAVVPRDVAVIHPKTIIEIKTRKEERKAVERARISYEDIGGLKKEIRRIREMIELPLRHPQVFERLGIDAPKGVF
;
A
#
# COMPACT_ATOMS: atom_id res chain seq x y z
N MET A 1 -20.59 0.30 -17.33
CA MET A 1 -20.03 -1.06 -17.48
C MET A 1 -18.61 -1.00 -17.01
N PRO A 2 -18.14 -1.76 -16.01
CA PRO A 2 -16.73 -1.86 -15.76
C PRO A 2 -16.11 -2.53 -16.98
N GLU A 3 -15.21 -1.84 -17.67
CA GLU A 3 -14.38 -2.43 -18.71
C GLU A 3 -13.67 -3.63 -18.10
N SER A 4 -13.84 -4.80 -18.73
CA SER A 4 -13.08 -5.99 -18.37
C SER A 4 -11.62 -5.65 -18.59
N SER A 5 -10.89 -5.43 -17.51
CA SER A 5 -9.43 -5.25 -17.59
C SER A 5 -8.87 -6.57 -18.14
N ASP A 6 -8.25 -6.50 -19.32
CA ASP A 6 -7.59 -7.66 -19.89
C ASP A 6 -6.45 -8.09 -18.94
N ILE A 7 -6.40 -9.39 -18.67
CA ILE A 7 -5.36 -9.99 -17.82
C ILE A 7 -4.34 -10.64 -18.73
N LEU A 8 -3.08 -10.26 -18.59
CA LEU A 8 -1.97 -10.91 -19.28
C LEU A 8 -1.13 -11.74 -18.32
N ASN A 9 -0.62 -12.85 -18.83
CA ASN A 9 0.35 -13.68 -18.12
C ASN A 9 1.71 -13.55 -18.78
N LEU A 10 2.65 -12.88 -18.11
CA LEU A 10 4.00 -12.68 -18.61
C LEU A 10 5.01 -13.43 -17.74
N ARG A 11 6.14 -13.79 -18.34
CA ARG A 11 7.26 -14.41 -17.63
C ARG A 11 8.13 -13.35 -16.98
N VAL A 12 8.45 -13.54 -15.70
CA VAL A 12 9.24 -12.56 -14.94
C VAL A 12 10.72 -12.63 -15.35
N SER A 13 11.28 -11.48 -15.69
CA SER A 13 12.70 -11.31 -15.99
C SER A 13 13.31 -10.23 -15.09
N GLU A 14 14.63 -10.19 -15.04
CA GLU A 14 15.36 -9.24 -14.21
C GLU A 14 15.23 -7.80 -14.72
N ALA A 15 15.05 -6.86 -13.79
CA ALA A 15 15.01 -5.44 -14.13
C ALA A 15 16.41 -4.90 -14.49
N ARG A 16 16.45 -3.88 -15.31
CA ARG A 16 17.68 -3.14 -15.57
C ARG A 16 18.15 -2.41 -14.31
N THR A 17 19.43 -2.30 -14.12
CA THR A 17 20.06 -1.68 -12.93
C THR A 17 19.49 -0.30 -12.61
N LYS A 18 19.19 0.51 -13.62
CA LYS A 18 18.63 1.86 -13.45
C LYS A 18 17.18 1.88 -12.94
N ASP A 19 16.45 0.78 -13.04
CA ASP A 19 15.06 0.68 -12.60
C ASP A 19 14.93 0.07 -11.20
N VAL A 20 16.03 -0.50 -10.68
CA VAL A 20 16.05 -1.16 -9.37
C VAL A 20 15.69 -0.19 -8.25
N GLY A 21 14.78 -0.62 -7.39
CA GLY A 21 14.30 0.15 -6.24
C GLY A 21 13.38 1.32 -6.59
N ARG A 22 12.93 1.46 -7.85
CA ARG A 22 12.09 2.57 -8.31
C ARG A 22 10.61 2.21 -8.43
N GLY A 23 10.22 0.95 -8.19
CA GLY A 23 8.84 0.48 -8.36
C GLY A 23 8.39 0.47 -9.82
N ILE A 24 9.32 0.21 -10.75
CA ILE A 24 9.09 0.19 -12.20
C ILE A 24 9.06 -1.25 -12.69
N ALA A 25 8.07 -1.57 -13.50
CA ALA A 25 8.00 -2.78 -14.30
C ALA A 25 8.01 -2.41 -15.80
N ARG A 26 8.82 -3.13 -16.60
CA ARG A 26 8.85 -2.92 -18.06
C ARG A 26 8.19 -4.08 -18.77
N ILE A 27 7.29 -3.76 -19.68
CA ILE A 27 6.59 -4.71 -20.54
C ILE A 27 6.63 -4.25 -22.00
N ASP A 28 6.37 -5.17 -22.90
CA ASP A 28 6.29 -4.85 -24.33
C ASP A 28 5.21 -3.79 -24.61
N PRO A 29 5.45 -2.80 -25.47
CA PRO A 29 4.43 -1.86 -25.90
C PRO A 29 3.16 -2.51 -26.45
N LEU A 30 3.26 -3.68 -27.10
CA LEU A 30 2.08 -4.43 -27.55
C LEU A 30 1.27 -4.96 -26.37
N ASP A 31 1.94 -5.49 -25.34
CA ASP A 31 1.31 -5.92 -24.09
C ASP A 31 0.66 -4.75 -23.35
N MET A 32 1.31 -3.57 -23.37
CA MET A 32 0.73 -2.33 -22.82
C MET A 32 -0.59 -1.98 -23.54
N THR A 33 -0.61 -2.07 -24.87
CA THR A 33 -1.82 -1.81 -25.65
C THR A 33 -2.92 -2.79 -25.31
N THR A 34 -2.59 -4.08 -25.20
CA THR A 34 -3.55 -5.13 -24.81
C THR A 34 -4.15 -4.89 -23.42
N LEU A 35 -3.34 -4.47 -22.46
CA LEU A 35 -3.79 -4.11 -21.10
C LEU A 35 -4.53 -2.77 -21.03
N GLY A 36 -4.54 -1.97 -22.10
CA GLY A 36 -5.10 -0.63 -22.09
C GLY A 36 -4.37 0.30 -21.11
N VAL A 37 -3.03 0.17 -21.00
CA VAL A 37 -2.20 1.00 -20.12
C VAL A 37 -1.24 1.88 -20.93
N GLU A 38 -1.01 3.08 -20.39
CA GLU A 38 -0.04 4.02 -20.94
C GLU A 38 1.24 4.06 -20.09
N VAL A 39 2.26 4.73 -20.63
CA VAL A 39 3.52 4.93 -19.92
C VAL A 39 3.30 5.70 -18.62
N GLY A 40 3.66 5.10 -17.50
CA GLY A 40 3.45 5.69 -16.18
C GLY A 40 2.20 5.21 -15.44
N ASP A 41 1.29 4.51 -16.12
CA ASP A 41 0.15 3.86 -15.47
C ASP A 41 0.61 2.81 -14.45
N ILE A 42 -0.30 2.46 -13.56
CA ILE A 42 -0.04 1.45 -12.54
C ILE A 42 -0.68 0.13 -12.96
N VAL A 43 0.10 -0.94 -12.84
CA VAL A 43 -0.37 -2.31 -13.02
C VAL A 43 -0.25 -3.09 -11.72
N GLN A 44 -1.20 -3.98 -11.51
CA GLN A 44 -1.16 -4.97 -10.45
C GLN A 44 -0.49 -6.23 -10.96
N LEU A 45 0.47 -6.74 -10.20
CA LEU A 45 1.11 -8.03 -10.41
C LEU A 45 0.56 -9.00 -9.38
N THR A 46 -0.01 -10.09 -9.85
CA THR A 46 -0.56 -11.16 -9.00
C THR A 46 0.31 -12.41 -9.12
N GLY A 47 1.18 -12.59 -8.13
CA GLY A 47 1.91 -13.83 -7.86
C GLY A 47 1.23 -14.61 -6.74
N LYS A 48 2.01 -15.12 -5.76
CA LYS A 48 1.45 -15.64 -4.50
C LYS A 48 0.86 -14.52 -3.64
N ARG A 49 1.30 -13.29 -3.86
CA ARG A 49 0.78 -12.07 -3.26
C ARG A 49 0.57 -11.02 -4.36
N LYS A 50 -0.34 -10.09 -4.12
CA LYS A 50 -0.56 -8.94 -5.00
C LYS A 50 0.38 -7.79 -4.64
N THR A 51 0.96 -7.15 -5.65
CA THR A 51 1.70 -5.90 -5.53
C THR A 51 1.46 -5.05 -6.76
N VAL A 52 2.01 -3.85 -6.78
CA VAL A 52 1.82 -2.90 -7.87
C VAL A 52 3.15 -2.32 -8.36
N ALA A 53 3.17 -1.93 -9.63
CA ALA A 53 4.33 -1.28 -10.23
C ALA A 53 3.89 -0.24 -11.27
N LYS A 54 4.74 0.75 -11.48
CA LYS A 54 4.59 1.72 -12.56
C LYS A 54 5.08 1.10 -13.87
N VAL A 55 4.25 1.13 -14.91
CA VAL A 55 4.58 0.57 -16.22
C VAL A 55 5.49 1.51 -17.01
N MET A 56 6.49 0.93 -17.62
CA MET A 56 7.36 1.56 -18.62
C MET A 56 7.56 0.61 -19.80
N PRO A 57 7.78 1.11 -21.02
CA PRO A 57 8.01 0.28 -22.18
C PRO A 57 9.34 -0.47 -22.09
N ALA A 58 9.32 -1.71 -22.53
CA ALA A 58 10.54 -2.51 -22.70
C ALA A 58 11.45 -1.92 -23.80
N TYR A 59 12.76 -2.12 -23.64
CA TYR A 59 13.73 -1.76 -24.66
C TYR A 59 13.57 -2.65 -25.90
N LEU A 60 14.07 -2.16 -27.04
CA LEU A 60 13.93 -2.86 -28.34
C LEU A 60 14.39 -4.31 -28.27
N GLU A 61 15.54 -4.56 -27.63
CA GLU A 61 16.10 -5.89 -27.47
C GLU A 61 15.28 -6.86 -26.61
N ASP A 62 14.34 -6.35 -25.83
CA ASP A 62 13.51 -7.14 -24.93
C ASP A 62 12.05 -7.29 -25.38
N ARG A 63 11.69 -6.69 -26.52
CA ARG A 63 10.34 -6.79 -27.10
C ARG A 63 10.08 -8.14 -27.74
N GLY A 64 8.82 -8.55 -27.81
CA GLY A 64 8.38 -9.81 -28.40
C GLY A 64 8.71 -11.05 -27.58
N LYS A 65 9.29 -10.92 -26.38
CA LYS A 65 9.71 -12.07 -25.56
C LYS A 65 8.64 -12.57 -24.58
N GLY A 66 7.51 -11.88 -24.45
CA GLY A 66 6.45 -12.21 -23.50
C GLY A 66 6.93 -12.13 -22.04
N ILE A 67 7.73 -11.11 -21.72
CA ILE A 67 8.34 -10.94 -20.40
C ILE A 67 7.92 -9.63 -19.74
N ILE A 68 7.92 -9.65 -18.40
CA ILE A 68 7.92 -8.45 -17.56
C ILE A 68 9.24 -8.35 -16.82
N GLN A 69 9.90 -7.22 -16.95
CA GLN A 69 11.11 -6.94 -16.19
C GLN A 69 10.75 -6.28 -14.87
N ALA A 70 11.00 -6.98 -13.76
CA ALA A 70 10.71 -6.54 -12.40
C ALA A 70 11.92 -6.73 -11.49
N ASP A 71 12.19 -5.74 -10.63
CA ASP A 71 13.31 -5.79 -9.70
C ASP A 71 13.05 -6.77 -8.53
N GLY A 72 14.09 -7.02 -7.74
CA GLY A 72 14.03 -7.93 -6.60
C GLY A 72 12.99 -7.53 -5.55
N LEU A 73 12.70 -6.23 -5.37
CA LEU A 73 11.68 -5.76 -4.43
C LEU A 73 10.27 -6.06 -4.93
N ILE A 74 9.98 -5.77 -6.19
CA ILE A 74 8.68 -6.09 -6.81
C ILE A 74 8.46 -7.61 -6.77
N ARG A 75 9.47 -8.40 -7.14
CA ARG A 75 9.39 -9.86 -7.10
C ARG A 75 9.16 -10.40 -5.69
N GLN A 76 9.85 -9.82 -4.70
CA GLN A 76 9.65 -10.18 -3.29
C GLN A 76 8.25 -9.80 -2.80
N ASN A 77 7.74 -8.64 -3.21
CA ASN A 77 6.40 -8.17 -2.88
C ASN A 77 5.32 -9.07 -3.49
N ALA A 78 5.48 -9.48 -4.73
CA ALA A 78 4.57 -10.42 -5.41
C ALA A 78 4.79 -11.89 -5.00
N GLN A 79 5.88 -12.20 -4.28
CA GLN A 79 6.31 -13.56 -3.96
C GLN A 79 6.43 -14.45 -5.21
N ILE A 80 7.17 -13.94 -6.20
CA ILE A 80 7.45 -14.61 -7.47
C ILE A 80 8.94 -14.69 -7.73
N GLY A 81 9.38 -15.79 -8.36
CA GLY A 81 10.75 -16.01 -8.81
C GLY A 81 11.02 -15.46 -10.22
N LEU A 82 12.28 -15.51 -10.63
CA LEU A 82 12.64 -15.35 -12.04
C LEU A 82 12.09 -16.52 -12.86
N ASP A 83 11.78 -16.25 -14.12
CA ASP A 83 11.19 -17.17 -15.07
C ASP A 83 9.80 -17.75 -14.71
N GLU A 84 9.25 -17.41 -13.56
CA GLU A 84 7.88 -17.73 -13.20
C GLU A 84 6.89 -16.83 -13.96
N LYS A 85 5.66 -17.32 -14.18
CA LYS A 85 4.58 -16.55 -14.78
C LYS A 85 3.87 -15.73 -13.72
N VAL A 86 3.53 -14.49 -14.06
CA VAL A 86 2.76 -13.56 -13.23
C VAL A 86 1.59 -13.02 -14.01
N SER A 87 0.42 -12.93 -13.38
CA SER A 87 -0.74 -12.25 -13.95
C SER A 87 -0.63 -10.76 -13.75
N ILE A 88 -0.91 -10.00 -14.79
CA ILE A 88 -0.82 -8.55 -14.81
C ILE A 88 -2.15 -7.98 -15.29
N GLU A 89 -2.63 -6.96 -14.60
CA GLU A 89 -3.84 -6.23 -14.95
C GLU A 89 -3.67 -4.73 -14.67
N LYS A 90 -4.42 -3.88 -15.34
CA LYS A 90 -4.46 -2.44 -15.06
C LYS A 90 -4.99 -2.22 -13.64
N ALA A 91 -4.31 -1.41 -12.86
CA ALA A 91 -4.73 -1.07 -11.51
C ALA A 91 -5.32 0.33 -11.43
N LEU A 92 -6.52 0.44 -10.87
CA LEU A 92 -7.05 1.73 -10.43
C LEU A 92 -6.38 2.13 -9.14
N TYR A 93 -5.94 3.38 -9.04
CA TYR A 93 -5.22 3.88 -7.88
C TYR A 93 -5.76 5.22 -7.41
N LYS A 94 -5.44 5.58 -6.19
CA LYS A 94 -5.73 6.88 -5.59
C LYS A 94 -4.45 7.50 -5.04
N PRO A 95 -4.35 8.83 -4.97
CA PRO A 95 -3.26 9.48 -4.24
C PRO A 95 -3.29 9.05 -2.77
N ALA A 96 -2.14 8.64 -2.25
CA ALA A 96 -2.00 8.30 -0.83
C ALA A 96 -2.14 9.57 0.02
N GLN A 97 -3.04 9.56 0.99
CA GLN A 97 -3.18 10.64 1.97
C GLN A 97 -2.22 10.42 3.14
N ARG A 98 -2.16 9.19 3.64
CA ARG A 98 -1.29 8.77 4.75
C ARG A 98 -0.75 7.39 4.49
N ILE A 99 0.51 7.18 4.83
CA ILE A 99 1.15 5.85 4.84
C ILE A 99 1.91 5.67 6.15
N ILE A 100 1.90 4.44 6.66
CA ILE A 100 2.69 4.04 7.82
C ILE A 100 3.80 3.12 7.34
N LEU A 101 5.03 3.50 7.59
CA LEU A 101 6.22 2.76 7.21
C LEU A 101 6.91 2.21 8.46
N SER A 102 7.29 0.94 8.41
CA SER A 102 8.10 0.31 9.45
C SER A 102 9.46 -0.04 8.88
N PRO A 103 10.56 0.44 9.46
CA PRO A 103 11.89 0.08 8.99
C PRO A 103 12.14 -1.42 9.19
N VAL A 104 12.69 -2.06 8.16
CA VAL A 104 13.03 -3.51 8.21
C VAL A 104 14.22 -3.77 9.13
N ALA A 105 15.18 -2.85 9.16
CA ALA A 105 16.34 -2.87 10.04
C ALA A 105 16.34 -1.63 10.95
N SER A 106 17.07 -1.70 12.07
CA SER A 106 17.22 -0.55 12.95
C SER A 106 17.79 0.64 12.20
N LEU A 107 17.08 1.76 12.25
CA LEU A 107 17.55 3.00 11.65
C LEU A 107 18.72 3.53 12.48
N ARG A 108 19.91 3.50 11.91
CA ARG A 108 21.09 4.16 12.49
C ARG A 108 21.11 5.62 12.03
N GLY A 109 20.72 6.53 12.90
CA GLY A 109 20.62 7.97 12.64
C GLY A 109 19.18 8.43 12.44
N ALA A 110 18.95 9.73 12.60
CA ALA A 110 17.66 10.33 12.32
C ALA A 110 17.37 10.22 10.81
N ILE A 111 16.20 9.68 10.45
CA ILE A 111 15.65 9.93 9.12
C ILE A 111 15.35 11.43 9.13
N GLY A 112 16.04 12.18 8.30
CA GLY A 112 15.88 13.61 8.19
C GLY A 112 14.42 14.08 8.04
N ASP A 113 14.19 15.18 7.43
CA ASP A 113 12.83 15.71 7.21
C ASP A 113 11.93 14.69 6.51
N MET A 114 10.77 14.40 7.10
CA MET A 114 9.74 13.51 6.52
C MET A 114 9.25 14.03 5.16
N ARG A 115 9.31 15.34 4.92
CA ARG A 115 8.99 15.95 3.62
C ARG A 115 10.00 15.52 2.54
N TYR A 116 11.28 15.43 2.91
CA TYR A 116 12.30 14.90 2.01
C TYR A 116 12.03 13.44 1.65
N LEU A 117 11.64 12.61 2.60
CA LEU A 117 11.27 11.22 2.34
C LEU A 117 10.03 11.13 1.42
N SER A 118 9.03 11.98 1.63
CA SER A 118 7.84 12.04 0.78
C SER A 118 8.20 12.44 -0.67
N SER A 119 9.05 13.43 -0.85
CA SER A 119 9.49 13.83 -2.20
C SER A 119 10.37 12.77 -2.88
N LEU A 120 11.17 12.04 -2.11
CA LEU A 120 12.00 10.96 -2.63
C LEU A 120 11.18 9.75 -3.11
N LEU A 121 10.05 9.51 -2.48
CA LEU A 121 9.14 8.42 -2.79
C LEU A 121 7.98 8.84 -3.72
N ASP A 122 7.98 10.09 -4.18
CA ASP A 122 6.93 10.63 -5.04
C ASP A 122 6.70 9.77 -6.29
N GLY A 123 5.43 9.60 -6.64
CA GLY A 123 5.00 8.80 -7.78
C GLY A 123 5.20 7.29 -7.62
N ARG A 124 5.57 6.78 -6.44
CA ARG A 124 5.66 5.34 -6.20
C ARG A 124 4.32 4.72 -5.88
N PRO A 125 3.92 3.69 -6.61
CA PRO A 125 2.77 2.89 -6.26
C PRO A 125 3.12 1.91 -5.14
N LEU A 126 2.14 1.61 -4.29
CA LEU A 126 2.27 0.65 -3.20
C LEU A 126 0.92 0.11 -2.75
N VAL A 127 0.97 -1.04 -2.10
CA VAL A 127 -0.13 -1.62 -1.33
C VAL A 127 0.35 -1.98 0.07
N GLU A 128 -0.58 -2.18 0.99
CA GLU A 128 -0.27 -2.62 2.35
C GLU A 128 0.54 -3.93 2.35
N GLY A 129 1.59 -3.97 3.14
CA GLY A 129 2.52 -5.09 3.27
C GLY A 129 3.64 -5.10 2.22
N ASP A 130 3.70 -4.17 1.28
CA ASP A 130 4.83 -4.05 0.36
C ASP A 130 6.10 -3.63 1.08
N ARG A 131 7.23 -4.04 0.53
CA ARG A 131 8.53 -3.47 0.87
C ARG A 131 8.89 -2.40 -0.15
N LEU A 132 9.42 -1.31 0.33
CA LEU A 132 9.97 -0.25 -0.50
C LEU A 132 11.35 0.15 -0.01
N ARG A 133 12.18 0.62 -0.93
CA ARG A 133 13.52 1.13 -0.64
C ARG A 133 13.57 2.63 -0.85
N ALA A 134 14.11 3.35 0.14
CA ALA A 134 14.45 4.75 0.04
C ALA A 134 15.96 4.91 0.18
N THR A 135 16.59 5.55 -0.81
CA THR A 135 18.01 5.87 -0.77
C THR A 135 18.17 7.31 -0.33
N LEU A 136 18.52 7.51 0.92
CA LEU A 136 18.69 8.82 1.53
C LEU A 136 20.06 9.38 1.18
N PHE A 137 20.11 10.65 0.76
CA PHE A 137 21.34 11.38 0.43
C PHE A 137 22.28 10.65 -0.57
N GLY A 138 21.71 9.84 -1.45
CA GLY A 138 22.43 9.12 -2.50
C GLY A 138 23.32 7.96 -2.05
N THR A 139 23.50 7.74 -0.74
CA THR A 139 24.46 6.76 -0.21
C THR A 139 23.85 5.73 0.74
N ARG A 140 22.78 6.04 1.43
CA ARG A 140 22.19 5.15 2.44
C ARG A 140 20.82 4.65 2.01
N SER A 141 20.75 3.38 1.66
CA SER A 141 19.47 2.73 1.35
C SER A 141 18.85 2.11 2.61
N HIS A 142 17.59 2.41 2.83
CA HIS A 142 16.79 1.84 3.89
C HIS A 142 15.55 1.17 3.32
N ASP A 143 15.31 -0.06 3.76
CA ASP A 143 14.11 -0.81 3.39
C ASP A 143 13.03 -0.63 4.45
N PHE A 144 11.82 -0.35 3.98
CA PHE A 144 10.64 -0.16 4.81
C PHE A 144 9.56 -1.16 4.42
N LEU A 145 8.80 -1.61 5.40
CA LEU A 145 7.56 -2.34 5.21
C LEU A 145 6.39 -1.34 5.27
N VAL A 146 5.49 -1.42 4.32
CA VAL A 146 4.26 -0.63 4.31
C VAL A 146 3.26 -1.28 5.27
N GLY A 147 3.02 -0.67 6.41
CA GLY A 147 2.13 -1.19 7.45
C GLY A 147 0.67 -0.84 7.20
N ALA A 148 0.39 0.37 6.74
CA ALA A 148 -0.96 0.80 6.37
C ALA A 148 -0.93 1.90 5.32
N VAL A 149 -1.99 1.95 4.53
CA VAL A 149 -2.19 2.94 3.46
C VAL A 149 -3.60 3.53 3.58
N VAL A 150 -3.72 4.85 3.42
CA VAL A 150 -5.01 5.55 3.38
C VAL A 150 -5.06 6.38 2.09
N PRO A 151 -6.08 6.18 1.23
CA PRO A 151 -7.12 5.17 1.31
C PRO A 151 -6.56 3.75 1.14
N ARG A 152 -7.27 2.74 1.65
CA ARG A 152 -6.91 1.34 1.43
C ARG A 152 -6.96 1.03 -0.05
N ASP A 153 -6.28 -0.02 -0.48
CA ASP A 153 -6.08 -0.50 -1.84
C ASP A 153 -4.79 0.08 -2.48
N VAL A 154 -4.79 0.17 -3.81
CA VAL A 154 -3.65 0.68 -4.56
C VAL A 154 -3.54 2.19 -4.37
N ALA A 155 -2.42 2.63 -3.85
CA ALA A 155 -2.15 4.05 -3.68
C ALA A 155 -0.82 4.46 -4.31
N VAL A 156 -0.74 5.73 -4.71
CA VAL A 156 0.49 6.34 -5.22
C VAL A 156 0.92 7.45 -4.27
N ILE A 157 2.16 7.42 -3.86
CA ILE A 157 2.75 8.46 -3.00
C ILE A 157 2.78 9.77 -3.77
N HIS A 158 2.42 10.85 -3.09
CA HIS A 158 2.42 12.21 -3.59
C HIS A 158 3.21 13.12 -2.62
N PRO A 159 3.76 14.26 -3.02
CA PRO A 159 4.50 15.16 -2.11
C PRO A 159 3.71 15.62 -0.88
N LYS A 160 2.37 15.61 -0.96
CA LYS A 160 1.49 15.93 0.17
C LYS A 160 1.12 14.72 1.03
N THR A 161 1.58 13.51 0.70
CA THR A 161 1.31 12.31 1.48
C THR A 161 1.97 12.41 2.86
N ILE A 162 1.19 12.19 3.90
CA ILE A 162 1.71 12.14 5.27
C ILE A 162 2.38 10.79 5.50
N ILE A 163 3.68 10.80 5.72
CA ILE A 163 4.46 9.59 6.02
C ILE A 163 4.70 9.53 7.53
N GLU A 164 4.27 8.43 8.14
CA GLU A 164 4.57 8.11 9.54
C GLU A 164 5.50 6.91 9.60
N ILE A 165 6.57 7.03 10.39
CA ILE A 165 7.47 5.91 10.65
C ILE A 165 7.15 5.36 12.02
N LYS A 166 6.77 4.07 12.08
CA LYS A 166 6.52 3.37 13.34
C LYS A 166 7.45 2.17 13.47
N THR A 167 8.00 1.99 14.64
CA THR A 167 8.75 0.79 14.93
C THR A 167 7.80 -0.42 14.98
N ARG A 168 8.30 -1.59 14.61
CA ARG A 168 7.51 -2.85 14.59
C ARG A 168 6.82 -3.19 15.92
N LYS A 169 7.37 -2.69 17.05
CA LYS A 169 6.75 -2.81 18.39
C LYS A 169 5.50 -1.92 18.52
N GLU A 170 5.54 -0.72 17.97
CA GLU A 170 4.42 0.23 18.02
C GLU A 170 3.31 -0.17 17.07
N GLU A 171 3.65 -0.74 15.92
CA GLU A 171 2.69 -1.32 14.98
C GLU A 171 1.88 -2.46 15.60
N ARG A 172 2.56 -3.44 16.23
CA ARG A 172 1.88 -4.55 16.91
C ARG A 172 0.92 -4.03 17.98
N LYS A 173 1.33 -3.06 18.79
CA LYS A 173 0.47 -2.44 19.80
C LYS A 173 -0.71 -1.66 19.19
N ALA A 174 -0.50 -0.99 18.06
CA ALA A 174 -1.56 -0.26 17.38
C ALA A 174 -2.56 -1.21 16.70
N VAL A 175 -2.09 -2.31 16.10
CA VAL A 175 -2.93 -3.35 15.49
C VAL A 175 -3.67 -4.15 16.59
N GLU A 176 -3.04 -4.46 17.71
CA GLU A 176 -3.69 -5.08 18.86
C GLU A 176 -4.77 -4.18 19.45
N ARG A 177 -4.50 -2.88 19.61
CA ARG A 177 -5.52 -1.91 20.07
C ARG A 177 -6.67 -1.73 19.08
N ALA A 178 -6.40 -1.80 17.77
CA ALA A 178 -7.43 -1.73 16.75
C ALA A 178 -8.23 -3.03 16.58
N ARG A 179 -7.70 -4.15 17.08
CA ARG A 179 -8.34 -5.47 17.02
C ARG A 179 -9.18 -5.83 18.23
N ILE A 180 -9.13 -5.06 19.32
CA ILE A 180 -10.02 -5.26 20.45
C ILE A 180 -11.41 -4.80 20.02
N SER A 181 -12.21 -5.73 19.56
CA SER A 181 -13.62 -5.54 19.25
C SER A 181 -14.45 -5.92 20.48
N TYR A 182 -15.65 -5.35 20.61
CA TYR A 182 -16.62 -5.79 21.62
C TYR A 182 -16.94 -7.29 21.52
N GLU A 183 -16.66 -7.90 20.37
CA GLU A 183 -16.85 -9.34 20.11
C GLU A 183 -15.80 -10.20 20.80
N ASP A 184 -14.64 -9.63 21.13
CA ASP A 184 -13.54 -10.32 21.84
C ASP A 184 -13.81 -10.44 23.35
N ILE A 185 -14.83 -9.73 23.86
CA ILE A 185 -15.24 -9.80 25.26
C ILE A 185 -16.31 -10.89 25.40
N GLY A 186 -15.86 -12.09 25.72
CA GLY A 186 -16.78 -13.21 25.96
C GLY A 186 -17.67 -12.99 27.20
N GLY A 187 -18.95 -13.37 27.10
CA GLY A 187 -19.87 -13.44 28.24
C GLY A 187 -20.66 -12.16 28.57
N LEU A 188 -20.27 -10.98 28.05
CA LEU A 188 -20.87 -9.69 28.40
C LEU A 188 -21.75 -9.07 27.30
N LYS A 189 -22.43 -9.90 26.49
CA LYS A 189 -23.21 -9.41 25.34
C LYS A 189 -24.31 -8.38 25.70
N LYS A 190 -24.94 -8.52 26.84
CA LYS A 190 -26.00 -7.59 27.30
C LYS A 190 -25.40 -6.24 27.73
N GLU A 191 -24.30 -6.27 28.44
CA GLU A 191 -23.57 -5.10 28.93
C GLU A 191 -22.96 -4.32 27.78
N ILE A 192 -22.35 -5.00 26.82
CA ILE A 192 -21.80 -4.41 25.58
C ILE A 192 -22.92 -3.70 24.80
N ARG A 193 -24.07 -4.32 24.65
CA ARG A 193 -25.20 -3.69 23.97
C ARG A 193 -25.66 -2.41 24.68
N ARG A 194 -25.74 -2.43 26.01
CA ARG A 194 -26.04 -1.25 26.82
C ARG A 194 -25.00 -0.12 26.65
N ILE A 195 -23.72 -0.46 26.66
CA ILE A 195 -22.63 0.52 26.44
C ILE A 195 -22.74 1.14 25.04
N ARG A 196 -23.02 0.33 24.02
CA ARG A 196 -23.25 0.84 22.66
C ARG A 196 -24.42 1.82 22.58
N GLU A 197 -25.54 1.44 23.17
CA GLU A 197 -26.75 2.26 23.14
C GLU A 197 -26.61 3.55 23.94
N MET A 198 -25.92 3.52 25.08
CA MET A 198 -25.82 4.68 25.99
C MET A 198 -24.64 5.60 25.70
N ILE A 199 -23.56 5.10 25.10
CA ILE A 199 -22.31 5.86 24.93
C ILE A 199 -21.91 5.99 23.47
N GLU A 200 -21.79 4.87 22.74
CA GLU A 200 -21.28 4.89 21.38
C GLU A 200 -22.23 5.57 20.39
N LEU A 201 -23.53 5.26 20.46
CA LEU A 201 -24.52 5.86 19.57
C LEU A 201 -24.67 7.38 19.74
N PRO A 202 -24.78 7.92 20.99
CA PRO A 202 -24.81 9.37 21.19
C PRO A 202 -23.56 10.09 20.71
N LEU A 203 -22.39 9.49 20.87
CA LEU A 203 -21.12 10.08 20.42
C LEU A 203 -20.96 10.04 18.90
N ARG A 204 -21.48 8.98 18.25
CA ARG A 204 -21.41 8.87 16.78
C ARG A 204 -22.47 9.70 16.05
N HIS A 205 -23.61 9.91 16.66
CA HIS A 205 -24.77 10.56 16.06
C HIS A 205 -25.40 11.62 16.98
N PRO A 206 -24.62 12.62 17.46
CA PRO A 206 -25.09 13.61 18.42
C PRO A 206 -26.36 14.35 17.95
N GLN A 207 -26.46 14.63 16.67
CA GLN A 207 -27.59 15.35 16.07
C GLN A 207 -28.95 14.60 16.21
N VAL A 208 -28.92 13.27 16.28
CA VAL A 208 -30.14 12.46 16.45
C VAL A 208 -30.61 12.55 17.90
N PHE A 209 -29.69 12.53 18.86
CA PHE A 209 -29.99 12.58 20.29
C PHE A 209 -30.43 13.99 20.74
N GLU A 210 -29.82 15.04 20.17
CA GLU A 210 -30.28 16.43 20.37
C GLU A 210 -31.72 16.62 19.91
N ARG A 211 -32.10 16.05 18.75
CA ARG A 211 -33.51 16.10 18.27
C ARG A 211 -34.49 15.34 19.14
N LEU A 212 -34.02 14.33 19.85
CA LEU A 212 -34.82 13.54 20.79
C LEU A 212 -34.82 14.12 22.21
N GLY A 213 -34.11 15.24 22.44
CA GLY A 213 -33.99 15.88 23.76
C GLY A 213 -33.19 15.04 24.76
N ILE A 214 -32.31 14.19 24.30
CA ILE A 214 -31.47 13.30 25.13
C ILE A 214 -30.05 13.85 25.13
N ASP A 215 -29.56 14.29 26.29
CA ASP A 215 -28.16 14.73 26.46
C ASP A 215 -27.19 13.56 26.42
N ALA A 216 -26.11 13.70 25.66
CA ALA A 216 -25.04 12.72 25.65
C ALA A 216 -24.31 12.69 27.01
N PRO A 217 -23.93 11.52 27.52
CA PRO A 217 -23.20 11.40 28.79
C PRO A 217 -21.89 12.15 28.74
N LYS A 218 -21.63 13.03 29.72
CA LYS A 218 -20.44 13.90 29.79
C LYS A 218 -19.23 13.23 30.43
N GLY A 219 -19.32 11.99 30.89
CA GLY A 219 -18.25 11.20 31.48
C GLY A 219 -18.69 9.83 31.92
N VAL A 220 -17.77 8.90 31.89
CA VAL A 220 -17.93 7.53 32.42
C VAL A 220 -16.82 7.33 33.45
N PHE A 221 -17.18 7.00 34.68
CA PHE A 221 -16.26 6.68 35.77
C PHE A 221 -16.16 5.16 35.93
#